data_4c08a9c355c8a9ccbd4606600c5ea0ca
#
_entry.id   4c08a9c355c8a9ccbd4606600c5ea0ca
#
_cell.length_a   1.000
_cell.length_b   1.000
_cell.length_c   1.000
_cell.angle_alpha   90.00
_cell.angle_beta   90.00
_cell.angle_gamma   90.00
#
_symmetry.space_group_name_H-M   'P 1'
#
loop_
_entity.id
_entity.type
_entity.pdbx_description
1 polymer ?
#
loop_
_entity_poly.entity_id
_entity_poly.type
_entity_poly.pdbx_seq_one_letter_code
_entity_poly.pdbx_strand_id
1 'polypeptide(L)'
;MLTHQNLMCQSLTLIRVWRLFADEEVNLCASPLFHIASIGAIAPMVLIGGTTVLLLSGGFSSTATLELMEAERVTSVFLVPAQWQLLCDDASLASRDLSALKTMSWGAAPATTTLLTRMADAFPGVTNVAVFGQTEMSPVTCALSGEDAVRKIGSVGKPVSIVAARIVDDDMKDVPPGEVGEIVYRGPSVMAGYWQNPSATAEAFRGGWFHSGDLVRADKEGFLFVVDRKKDMIITGGENVYCAEVENTLSAHPAIAELAVIGAPHERWGETPVAVAVLVPDASLTLDELREWGTARLARYKLPTVLHVADALPRNASGKVMKTTLRREYR
;
A
#
# COMPACT_ATOMS: atom_id res chain seq x y z
N MET A 1 18.70 -0.34 8.56
CA MET A 1 18.98 -0.54 10.01
C MET A 1 17.97 0.22 10.81
N LEU A 2 17.14 -0.51 11.56
CA LEU A 2 16.18 0.08 12.49
C LEU A 2 16.73 -0.07 13.90
N THR A 3 16.60 0.96 14.71
CA THR A 3 17.01 0.97 16.11
C THR A 3 15.83 0.69 17.04
N HIS A 4 16.09 0.31 18.29
CA HIS A 4 15.04 0.21 19.30
C HIS A 4 14.27 1.52 19.47
N GLN A 5 14.96 2.68 19.36
CA GLN A 5 14.30 3.98 19.43
C GLN A 5 13.31 4.18 18.28
N ASN A 6 13.69 3.80 17.03
CA ASN A 6 12.77 3.89 15.89
C ASN A 6 11.49 3.07 16.12
N LEU A 7 11.65 1.81 16.56
CA LEU A 7 10.53 0.91 16.83
C LEU A 7 9.69 1.37 18.03
N MET A 8 10.31 1.87 19.09
CA MET A 8 9.60 2.39 20.25
C MET A 8 8.75 3.62 19.89
N CYS A 9 9.32 4.60 19.18
CA CYS A 9 8.58 5.79 18.75
C CYS A 9 7.42 5.41 17.81
N GLN A 10 7.66 4.48 16.91
CA GLN A 10 6.61 3.95 16.00
C GLN A 10 5.52 3.22 16.78
N SER A 11 5.88 2.41 17.78
CA SER A 11 4.91 1.69 18.61
C SER A 11 4.01 2.64 19.38
N LEU A 12 4.53 3.70 19.96
CA LEU A 12 3.73 4.75 20.63
C LEU A 12 2.74 5.40 19.62
N THR A 13 3.17 5.59 18.39
CA THR A 13 2.30 6.09 17.33
C THR A 13 1.17 5.11 17.00
N LEU A 14 1.50 3.81 16.83
CA LEU A 14 0.52 2.79 16.51
C LEU A 14 -0.47 2.54 17.66
N ILE A 15 -0.03 2.59 18.91
CA ILE A 15 -0.91 2.56 20.09
C ILE A 15 -1.99 3.64 19.97
N ARG A 16 -1.61 4.86 19.57
CA ARG A 16 -2.57 5.96 19.35
C ARG A 16 -3.46 5.72 18.12
N VAL A 17 -2.86 5.33 16.98
CA VAL A 17 -3.56 5.18 15.69
C VAL A 17 -4.57 4.03 15.75
N TRP A 18 -4.20 2.92 16.38
CA TRP A 18 -5.05 1.75 16.53
C TRP A 18 -5.90 1.77 17.82
N ARG A 19 -5.75 2.82 18.64
CA ARG A 19 -6.50 2.99 19.91
C ARG A 19 -6.30 1.82 20.87
N LEU A 20 -5.07 1.36 21.04
CA LEU A 20 -4.72 0.28 21.95
C LEU A 20 -4.55 0.85 23.38
N PHE A 21 -5.58 0.76 24.19
CA PHE A 21 -5.61 1.46 25.48
C PHE A 21 -5.68 0.56 26.72
N ALA A 22 -5.76 -0.75 26.53
CA ALA A 22 -5.96 -1.67 27.64
C ALA A 22 -4.96 -2.81 27.66
N ASP A 23 -4.67 -3.33 28.84
CA ASP A 23 -3.86 -4.55 29.05
C ASP A 23 -4.51 -5.81 28.45
N GLU A 24 -5.81 -5.74 28.12
CA GLU A 24 -6.62 -6.81 27.53
C GLU A 24 -6.60 -6.79 25.99
N GLU A 25 -5.76 -5.99 25.36
CA GLU A 25 -5.67 -5.95 23.90
C GLU A 25 -5.06 -7.25 23.34
N VAL A 26 -5.74 -7.81 22.34
CA VAL A 26 -5.30 -9.01 21.61
C VAL A 26 -5.14 -8.65 20.14
N ASN A 27 -3.91 -8.69 19.66
CA ASN A 27 -3.61 -8.40 18.25
C ASN A 27 -3.36 -9.68 17.48
N LEU A 28 -4.00 -9.84 16.32
CA LEU A 28 -3.68 -10.91 15.38
C LEU A 28 -2.59 -10.45 14.41
N CYS A 29 -1.42 -11.06 14.49
CA CYS A 29 -0.32 -10.87 13.56
C CYS A 29 -0.41 -11.88 12.41
N ALA A 30 -0.97 -11.46 11.28
CA ALA A 30 -1.13 -12.27 10.07
C ALA A 30 -0.04 -12.02 9.02
N SER A 31 0.83 -11.04 9.24
CA SER A 31 1.95 -10.74 8.35
C SER A 31 3.13 -11.69 8.59
N PRO A 32 3.93 -12.03 7.56
CA PRO A 32 5.14 -12.83 7.73
C PRO A 32 6.12 -12.19 8.73
N LEU A 33 6.67 -12.98 9.67
CA LEU A 33 7.53 -12.47 10.76
C LEU A 33 8.83 -11.81 10.28
N PHE A 34 9.27 -12.07 9.06
CA PHE A 34 10.42 -11.40 8.45
C PHE A 34 10.08 -10.02 7.85
N HIS A 35 8.81 -9.64 7.80
CA HIS A 35 8.35 -8.36 7.25
C HIS A 35 8.14 -7.34 8.37
N ILE A 36 8.45 -6.06 8.10
CA ILE A 36 8.32 -4.99 9.09
C ILE A 36 6.88 -4.80 9.61
N ALA A 37 5.87 -5.19 8.85
CA ALA A 37 4.48 -5.12 9.28
C ALA A 37 4.21 -5.98 10.51
N SER A 38 4.84 -7.17 10.62
CA SER A 38 4.70 -8.02 11.81
C SER A 38 5.41 -7.43 13.02
N ILE A 39 6.62 -6.88 12.85
CA ILE A 39 7.33 -6.20 13.93
C ILE A 39 6.52 -4.98 14.39
N GLY A 40 5.95 -4.22 13.45
CA GLY A 40 5.08 -3.09 13.74
C GLY A 40 3.78 -3.48 14.46
N ALA A 41 3.28 -4.71 14.26
CA ALA A 41 2.11 -5.23 14.98
C ALA A 41 2.46 -5.74 16.38
N ILE A 42 3.60 -6.41 16.53
CA ILE A 42 4.05 -7.04 17.79
C ILE A 42 4.59 -6.01 18.79
N ALA A 43 5.43 -5.07 18.33
CA ALA A 43 6.11 -4.14 19.22
C ALA A 43 5.18 -3.25 20.07
N PRO A 44 4.05 -2.70 19.54
CA PRO A 44 3.08 -1.99 20.37
C PRO A 44 2.49 -2.87 21.48
N MET A 45 2.19 -4.14 21.18
CA MET A 45 1.62 -5.08 22.16
C MET A 45 2.59 -5.35 23.30
N VAL A 46 3.89 -5.51 22.98
CA VAL A 46 4.93 -5.65 24.01
C VAL A 46 4.98 -4.43 24.95
N LEU A 47 4.82 -3.21 24.41
CA LEU A 47 4.87 -1.98 25.20
C LEU A 47 3.67 -1.81 26.14
N ILE A 48 2.49 -2.30 25.76
CA ILE A 48 1.26 -2.15 26.58
C ILE A 48 0.97 -3.40 27.43
N GLY A 49 1.78 -4.47 27.36
CA GLY A 49 1.49 -5.72 28.02
C GLY A 49 0.37 -6.54 27.39
N GLY A 50 -0.02 -6.24 26.16
CA GLY A 50 -1.08 -6.94 25.43
C GLY A 50 -0.63 -8.29 24.86
N THR A 51 -1.57 -9.05 24.31
CA THR A 51 -1.35 -10.39 23.72
C THR A 51 -1.18 -10.27 22.21
N THR A 52 -0.23 -11.03 21.66
CA THR A 52 -0.10 -11.22 20.21
C THR A 52 -0.40 -12.66 19.83
N VAL A 53 -1.40 -12.88 19.01
CA VAL A 53 -1.73 -14.16 18.39
C VAL A 53 -1.05 -14.22 17.02
N LEU A 54 -0.30 -15.29 16.76
CA LEU A 54 0.40 -15.47 15.47
C LEU A 54 -0.41 -16.38 14.56
N LEU A 55 -0.76 -15.88 13.37
CA LEU A 55 -1.32 -16.73 12.32
C LEU A 55 -0.22 -17.63 11.75
N LEU A 56 -0.44 -18.93 11.77
CA LEU A 56 0.55 -19.91 11.30
C LEU A 56 0.81 -19.79 9.80
N SER A 57 2.06 -20.02 9.39
CA SER A 57 2.49 -20.04 7.99
C SER A 57 1.88 -21.24 7.26
N GLY A 58 1.43 -21.05 6.02
CA GLY A 58 0.86 -22.16 5.23
C GLY A 58 -0.14 -21.69 4.16
N GLY A 59 -0.23 -20.38 3.97
CA GLY A 59 -1.25 -19.73 3.14
C GLY A 59 -2.36 -19.13 3.99
N PHE A 60 -2.95 -18.06 3.51
CA PHE A 60 -4.06 -17.38 4.18
C PHE A 60 -5.35 -18.16 3.97
N SER A 61 -6.02 -18.52 5.05
CA SER A 61 -7.37 -19.12 5.05
C SER A 61 -8.32 -18.18 5.78
N SER A 62 -9.35 -17.70 5.11
CA SER A 62 -10.36 -16.81 5.70
C SER A 62 -11.08 -17.49 6.86
N THR A 63 -11.55 -18.72 6.68
CA THR A 63 -12.26 -19.48 7.70
C THR A 63 -11.41 -19.71 8.95
N ALA A 64 -10.16 -20.19 8.79
CA ALA A 64 -9.26 -20.38 9.92
C ALA A 64 -8.89 -19.06 10.61
N THR A 65 -8.79 -17.97 9.86
CA THR A 65 -8.54 -16.64 10.42
C THR A 65 -9.72 -16.15 11.25
N LEU A 66 -10.95 -16.30 10.77
CA LEU A 66 -12.17 -15.95 11.50
C LEU A 66 -12.34 -16.80 12.76
N GLU A 67 -12.08 -18.11 12.67
CA GLU A 67 -12.09 -19.01 13.85
C GLU A 67 -11.10 -18.56 14.92
N LEU A 68 -9.89 -18.21 14.51
CA LEU A 68 -8.87 -17.76 15.44
C LEU A 68 -9.23 -16.38 16.04
N MET A 69 -9.79 -15.48 15.25
CA MET A 69 -10.24 -14.15 15.73
C MET A 69 -11.35 -14.29 16.79
N GLU A 70 -12.28 -15.22 16.59
CA GLU A 70 -13.34 -15.52 17.55
C GLU A 70 -12.79 -16.17 18.82
N ALA A 71 -12.03 -17.27 18.68
CA ALA A 71 -11.51 -18.06 19.78
C ALA A 71 -10.58 -17.27 20.73
N GLU A 72 -9.73 -16.44 20.17
CA GLU A 72 -8.76 -15.61 20.91
C GLU A 72 -9.31 -14.22 21.27
N ARG A 73 -10.57 -13.94 20.90
CA ARG A 73 -11.22 -12.64 21.12
C ARG A 73 -10.37 -11.45 20.64
N VAL A 74 -9.90 -11.55 19.41
CA VAL A 74 -9.01 -10.56 18.80
C VAL A 74 -9.64 -9.19 18.80
N THR A 75 -8.90 -8.18 19.30
CA THR A 75 -9.36 -6.78 19.38
C THR A 75 -8.84 -5.94 18.23
N SER A 76 -7.70 -6.30 17.64
CA SER A 76 -7.10 -5.58 16.52
C SER A 76 -6.41 -6.51 15.54
N VAL A 77 -6.47 -6.18 14.25
CA VAL A 77 -5.79 -6.93 13.19
C VAL A 77 -5.41 -6.03 12.02
N PHE A 78 -4.21 -6.26 11.47
CA PHE A 78 -3.77 -5.69 10.20
C PHE A 78 -3.76 -6.77 9.12
N LEU A 79 -4.51 -6.54 8.03
CA LEU A 79 -4.54 -7.39 6.85
C LEU A 79 -4.37 -6.54 5.58
N VAL A 80 -3.83 -7.13 4.53
CA VAL A 80 -3.86 -6.48 3.20
C VAL A 80 -5.26 -6.53 2.59
N PRO A 81 -5.63 -5.61 1.67
CA PRO A 81 -6.98 -5.55 1.11
C PRO A 81 -7.49 -6.88 0.55
N ALA A 82 -6.64 -7.66 -0.13
CA ALA A 82 -7.02 -8.97 -0.65
C ALA A 82 -7.44 -9.96 0.45
N GLN A 83 -6.80 -9.91 1.62
CA GLN A 83 -7.18 -10.76 2.76
C GLN A 83 -8.51 -10.28 3.37
N TRP A 84 -8.72 -8.97 3.49
CA TRP A 84 -10.02 -8.44 3.91
C TRP A 84 -11.15 -8.83 2.95
N GLN A 85 -10.88 -8.83 1.63
CA GLN A 85 -11.83 -9.31 0.65
C GLN A 85 -12.23 -10.78 0.91
N LEU A 86 -11.25 -11.66 1.14
CA LEU A 86 -11.50 -13.07 1.46
C LEU A 86 -12.31 -13.25 2.75
N LEU A 87 -12.05 -12.44 3.79
CA LEU A 87 -12.88 -12.48 5.02
C LEU A 87 -14.31 -12.04 4.75
N CYS A 88 -14.52 -10.96 3.99
CA CYS A 88 -15.85 -10.48 3.65
C CYS A 88 -16.62 -11.44 2.73
N ASP A 89 -15.94 -12.30 1.97
CA ASP A 89 -16.53 -13.31 1.10
C ASP A 89 -16.79 -14.64 1.82
N ASP A 90 -16.26 -14.83 3.03
CA ASP A 90 -16.37 -16.09 3.76
C ASP A 90 -17.78 -16.32 4.30
N ALA A 91 -18.41 -17.43 3.90
CA ALA A 91 -19.77 -17.75 4.28
C ALA A 91 -19.96 -17.94 5.80
N SER A 92 -18.89 -18.26 6.54
CA SER A 92 -18.93 -18.43 7.99
C SER A 92 -18.94 -17.12 8.77
N LEU A 93 -18.59 -15.98 8.14
CA LEU A 93 -18.46 -14.68 8.81
C LEU A 93 -19.70 -14.29 9.60
N ALA A 94 -20.89 -14.45 9.00
CA ALA A 94 -22.16 -14.07 9.63
C ALA A 94 -22.51 -14.89 10.90
N SER A 95 -21.88 -16.05 11.10
CA SER A 95 -22.11 -16.93 12.25
C SER A 95 -21.06 -16.78 13.36
N ARG A 96 -20.05 -15.91 13.17
CA ARG A 96 -18.95 -15.74 14.13
C ARG A 96 -19.23 -14.62 15.15
N ASP A 97 -18.84 -14.84 16.37
CA ASP A 97 -18.80 -13.79 17.40
C ASP A 97 -17.49 -13.02 17.33
N LEU A 98 -17.48 -11.95 16.56
CA LEU A 98 -16.33 -11.03 16.45
C LEU A 98 -16.56 -9.72 17.24
N SER A 99 -17.41 -9.74 18.25
CA SER A 99 -17.75 -8.58 19.08
C SER A 99 -16.58 -7.98 19.85
N ALA A 100 -15.47 -8.73 20.01
CA ALA A 100 -14.24 -8.23 20.61
C ALA A 100 -13.45 -7.31 19.68
N LEU A 101 -13.65 -7.40 18.35
CA LEU A 101 -12.87 -6.61 17.39
C LEU A 101 -13.20 -5.12 17.50
N LYS A 102 -12.20 -4.31 17.78
CA LYS A 102 -12.30 -2.85 17.94
C LYS A 102 -11.69 -2.09 16.76
N THR A 103 -10.61 -2.63 16.21
CA THR A 103 -9.85 -1.99 15.12
C THR A 103 -9.51 -2.98 14.02
N MET A 104 -9.95 -2.65 12.81
CA MET A 104 -9.51 -3.29 11.58
C MET A 104 -8.58 -2.35 10.83
N SER A 105 -7.38 -2.83 10.50
CA SER A 105 -6.37 -2.03 9.81
C SER A 105 -5.96 -2.67 8.49
N TRP A 106 -5.63 -1.85 7.51
CA TRP A 106 -5.19 -2.29 6.20
C TRP A 106 -4.17 -1.35 5.60
N GLY A 107 -3.41 -1.83 4.63
CA GLY A 107 -2.37 -1.05 3.95
C GLY A 107 -1.54 -1.92 3.02
N ALA A 108 -0.36 -1.44 2.66
CA ALA A 108 0.57 -2.05 1.71
C ALA A 108 0.07 -2.13 0.25
N ALA A 109 -1.25 -2.02 0.02
CA ALA A 109 -1.88 -1.95 -1.30
C ALA A 109 -3.13 -1.05 -1.24
N PRO A 110 -3.58 -0.49 -2.39
CA PRO A 110 -4.84 0.23 -2.47
C PRO A 110 -6.04 -0.69 -2.17
N ALA A 111 -7.06 -0.12 -1.50
CA ALA A 111 -8.37 -0.77 -1.35
C ALA A 111 -9.41 -0.05 -2.20
N THR A 112 -10.30 -0.82 -2.82
CA THR A 112 -11.42 -0.26 -3.60
C THR A 112 -12.53 0.27 -2.67
N THR A 113 -13.28 1.25 -3.15
CA THR A 113 -14.46 1.76 -2.45
C THR A 113 -15.43 0.62 -2.09
N THR A 114 -15.67 -0.29 -3.04
CA THR A 114 -16.53 -1.46 -2.84
C THR A 114 -16.07 -2.32 -1.66
N LEU A 115 -14.76 -2.62 -1.56
CA LEU A 115 -14.23 -3.37 -0.43
C LEU A 115 -14.40 -2.62 0.89
N LEU A 116 -14.09 -1.32 0.92
CA LEU A 116 -14.22 -0.53 2.15
C LEU A 116 -15.67 -0.45 2.64
N THR A 117 -16.64 -0.34 1.73
CA THR A 117 -18.07 -0.40 2.08
C THR A 117 -18.43 -1.77 2.64
N ARG A 118 -18.01 -2.85 1.98
CA ARG A 118 -18.25 -4.23 2.46
C ARG A 118 -17.63 -4.50 3.83
N MET A 119 -16.41 -4.00 4.08
CA MET A 119 -15.78 -4.08 5.40
C MET A 119 -16.60 -3.34 6.47
N ALA A 120 -17.10 -2.14 6.15
CA ALA A 120 -17.92 -1.38 7.09
C ALA A 120 -19.26 -2.08 7.41
N ASP A 121 -19.89 -2.72 6.41
CA ASP A 121 -21.12 -3.47 6.56
C ASP A 121 -20.90 -4.79 7.33
N ALA A 122 -19.79 -5.47 7.06
CA ALA A 122 -19.46 -6.76 7.68
C ALA A 122 -18.99 -6.63 9.14
N PHE A 123 -18.37 -5.48 9.49
CA PHE A 123 -17.82 -5.23 10.83
C PHE A 123 -18.36 -3.91 11.41
N PRO A 124 -19.66 -3.84 11.71
CA PRO A 124 -20.28 -2.60 12.18
C PRO A 124 -19.72 -2.14 13.52
N GLY A 125 -19.40 -0.86 13.62
CA GLY A 125 -18.84 -0.25 14.83
C GLY A 125 -17.33 -0.45 15.02
N VAL A 126 -16.69 -1.25 14.20
CA VAL A 126 -15.23 -1.45 14.23
C VAL A 126 -14.53 -0.25 13.57
N THR A 127 -13.50 0.28 14.22
CA THR A 127 -12.72 1.40 13.68
C THR A 127 -11.90 0.94 12.47
N ASN A 128 -12.14 1.55 11.31
CA ASN A 128 -11.39 1.29 10.08
C ASN A 128 -10.18 2.22 10.03
N VAL A 129 -8.97 1.66 9.83
CA VAL A 129 -7.71 2.40 9.78
C VAL A 129 -6.88 1.97 8.58
N ALA A 130 -6.73 2.86 7.61
CA ALA A 130 -5.73 2.71 6.57
C ALA A 130 -4.37 3.20 7.08
N VAL A 131 -3.32 2.44 6.82
CA VAL A 131 -1.94 2.84 7.14
C VAL A 131 -1.06 2.77 5.90
N PHE A 132 -0.19 3.76 5.76
CA PHE A 132 0.78 3.86 4.68
C PHE A 132 2.17 4.10 5.22
N GLY A 133 3.17 3.54 4.57
CA GLY A 133 4.57 3.74 4.89
C GLY A 133 5.49 2.67 4.31
N GLN A 134 6.68 2.54 4.88
CA GLN A 134 7.73 1.67 4.36
C GLN A 134 8.68 1.23 5.47
N THR A 135 9.49 0.21 5.20
CA THR A 135 10.41 -0.40 6.19
C THR A 135 11.34 0.63 6.81
N GLU A 136 11.84 1.56 6.02
CA GLU A 136 12.75 2.62 6.43
C GLU A 136 12.14 3.60 7.43
N MET A 137 10.81 3.55 7.59
CA MET A 137 10.03 4.41 8.51
C MET A 137 9.43 3.66 9.70
N SER A 138 9.71 2.36 9.88
CA SER A 138 9.42 1.50 11.06
C SER A 138 7.96 1.13 11.40
N PRO A 139 7.00 0.88 10.53
CA PRO A 139 6.82 1.13 9.09
C PRO A 139 5.90 2.31 8.72
N VAL A 140 5.07 2.87 9.64
CA VAL A 140 3.94 3.76 9.30
C VAL A 140 4.34 5.24 9.26
N THR A 141 4.03 5.91 8.16
CA THR A 141 4.24 7.34 7.96
C THR A 141 2.96 8.15 7.95
N CYS A 142 1.89 7.56 7.40
CA CYS A 142 0.59 8.21 7.31
C CYS A 142 -0.51 7.26 7.77
N ALA A 143 -1.59 7.83 8.29
CA ALA A 143 -2.77 7.09 8.69
C ALA A 143 -4.05 7.84 8.30
N LEU A 144 -5.08 7.07 7.93
CA LEU A 144 -6.42 7.53 7.63
C LEU A 144 -7.40 6.72 8.48
N SER A 145 -8.19 7.34 9.32
CA SER A 145 -9.07 6.62 10.25
C SER A 145 -10.38 7.36 10.51
N GLY A 146 -11.34 6.63 11.07
CA GLY A 146 -12.65 7.17 11.44
C GLY A 146 -13.48 7.58 10.22
N GLU A 147 -14.18 8.71 10.33
CA GLU A 147 -15.02 9.23 9.24
C GLU A 147 -14.23 9.55 7.97
N ASP A 148 -12.97 9.93 8.10
CA ASP A 148 -12.11 10.24 6.96
C ASP A 148 -11.81 9.00 6.11
N ALA A 149 -11.86 7.79 6.68
CA ALA A 149 -11.65 6.55 5.93
C ALA A 149 -12.68 6.36 4.79
N VAL A 150 -13.91 6.85 5.01
CA VAL A 150 -15.00 6.85 4.01
C VAL A 150 -14.98 8.13 3.17
N ARG A 151 -14.80 9.30 3.82
CA ARG A 151 -14.86 10.62 3.17
C ARG A 151 -13.70 10.84 2.19
N LYS A 152 -12.52 10.29 2.47
CA LYS A 152 -11.26 10.47 1.70
C LYS A 152 -10.78 9.17 1.07
N ILE A 153 -11.68 8.41 0.50
CA ILE A 153 -11.35 7.17 -0.21
C ILE A 153 -10.23 7.41 -1.23
N GLY A 154 -9.25 6.49 -1.27
CA GLY A 154 -8.05 6.60 -2.09
C GLY A 154 -6.92 7.40 -1.46
N SER A 155 -7.16 8.12 -0.37
CA SER A 155 -6.12 8.77 0.41
C SER A 155 -5.40 7.78 1.32
N VAL A 156 -4.11 8.00 1.54
CA VAL A 156 -3.31 7.33 2.59
C VAL A 156 -3.34 8.09 3.92
N GLY A 157 -4.19 9.12 4.03
CA GLY A 157 -4.37 9.92 5.21
C GLY A 157 -3.39 11.08 5.32
N LYS A 158 -3.02 11.40 6.55
CA LYS A 158 -2.09 12.48 6.90
C LYS A 158 -0.87 11.89 7.61
N PRO A 159 0.27 12.61 7.61
CA PRO A 159 1.43 12.21 8.39
C PRO A 159 1.09 11.98 9.86
N VAL A 160 1.61 10.89 10.43
CA VAL A 160 1.43 10.60 11.85
C VAL A 160 2.21 11.59 12.73
N SER A 161 1.80 11.78 13.97
CA SER A 161 2.23 12.91 14.83
C SER A 161 3.74 13.05 15.03
N ILE A 162 4.51 11.96 14.90
CA ILE A 162 5.97 11.97 15.11
C ILE A 162 6.77 12.16 13.82
N VAL A 163 6.07 12.27 12.66
CA VAL A 163 6.69 12.37 11.34
C VAL A 163 6.45 13.76 10.78
N ALA A 164 7.53 14.49 10.52
CA ALA A 164 7.53 15.66 9.65
C ALA A 164 7.60 15.19 8.21
N ALA A 165 6.69 15.67 7.38
CA ALA A 165 6.63 15.34 5.96
C ALA A 165 6.58 16.61 5.11
N ARG A 166 7.24 16.57 3.95
CA ARG A 166 7.15 17.59 2.89
C ARG A 166 6.91 16.89 1.57
N ILE A 167 6.23 17.57 0.65
CA ILE A 167 6.12 17.13 -0.75
C ILE A 167 6.97 18.09 -1.55
N VAL A 168 7.99 17.56 -2.22
CA VAL A 168 9.02 18.37 -2.87
C VAL A 168 9.25 17.98 -4.32
N ASP A 169 9.73 18.94 -5.11
CA ASP A 169 10.27 18.72 -6.44
C ASP A 169 11.71 18.18 -6.40
N ASP A 170 12.35 18.01 -7.55
CA ASP A 170 13.73 17.51 -7.65
C ASP A 170 14.78 18.47 -7.07
N ASP A 171 14.45 19.78 -6.95
CA ASP A 171 15.26 20.82 -6.31
C ASP A 171 15.02 20.96 -4.80
N MET A 172 14.22 20.07 -4.20
CA MET A 172 13.83 20.10 -2.78
C MET A 172 12.98 21.31 -2.38
N LYS A 173 12.28 21.96 -3.35
CA LYS A 173 11.29 22.98 -3.07
C LYS A 173 9.93 22.36 -2.81
N ASP A 174 9.17 22.93 -1.87
CA ASP A 174 7.80 22.48 -1.60
C ASP A 174 6.89 22.73 -2.81
N VAL A 175 6.11 21.72 -3.18
CA VAL A 175 5.09 21.85 -4.22
C VAL A 175 3.75 22.30 -3.63
N PRO A 176 2.95 23.09 -4.37
CA PRO A 176 1.63 23.51 -3.93
C PRO A 176 0.64 22.34 -3.75
N PRO A 177 -0.40 22.49 -2.91
CA PRO A 177 -1.48 21.51 -2.85
C PRO A 177 -2.11 21.22 -4.22
N GLY A 178 -2.28 19.94 -4.54
CA GLY A 178 -2.79 19.46 -5.83
C GLY A 178 -1.70 19.08 -6.83
N GLU A 179 -0.50 19.59 -6.67
CA GLU A 179 0.65 19.21 -7.50
C GLU A 179 1.32 17.94 -6.96
N VAL A 180 1.99 17.22 -7.87
CA VAL A 180 2.69 15.97 -7.56
C VAL A 180 4.15 16.27 -7.22
N GLY A 181 4.63 15.70 -6.13
CA GLY A 181 6.03 15.73 -5.74
C GLY A 181 6.42 14.47 -4.95
N GLU A 182 7.70 14.32 -4.69
CA GLU A 182 8.20 13.26 -3.83
C GLU A 182 7.90 13.60 -2.36
N ILE A 183 7.29 12.66 -1.63
CA ILE A 183 7.15 12.83 -0.20
C ILE A 183 8.44 12.46 0.50
N VAL A 184 8.97 13.39 1.30
CA VAL A 184 10.19 13.22 2.08
C VAL A 184 9.89 13.37 3.57
N TYR A 185 10.65 12.65 4.40
CA TYR A 185 10.33 12.51 5.82
C TYR A 185 11.50 12.90 6.73
N ARG A 186 11.13 13.36 7.94
CA ARG A 186 12.00 13.44 9.13
C ARG A 186 11.23 12.96 10.35
N GLY A 187 11.92 12.34 11.28
CA GLY A 187 11.31 11.92 12.54
C GLY A 187 12.09 10.81 13.23
N PRO A 188 11.76 10.50 14.48
CA PRO A 188 12.47 9.49 15.27
C PRO A 188 12.21 8.05 14.79
N SER A 189 11.21 7.82 13.93
CA SER A 189 10.93 6.51 13.32
C SER A 189 11.73 6.22 12.06
N VAL A 190 12.48 7.21 11.54
CA VAL A 190 13.32 7.05 10.35
C VAL A 190 14.52 6.16 10.65
N MET A 191 14.84 5.24 9.78
CA MET A 191 15.99 4.32 9.90
C MET A 191 17.31 5.05 10.10
N ALA A 192 18.29 4.36 10.72
CA ALA A 192 19.65 4.86 10.84
C ALA A 192 20.45 4.81 9.53
N GLY A 193 19.99 4.04 8.53
CA GLY A 193 20.61 3.87 7.24
C GLY A 193 20.57 2.43 6.73
N TYR A 194 21.07 2.19 5.53
CA TYR A 194 21.20 0.85 4.95
C TYR A 194 22.47 0.15 5.46
N TRP A 195 22.34 -1.12 5.81
CA TRP A 195 23.45 -1.92 6.35
C TRP A 195 24.58 -2.02 5.34
N GLN A 196 25.80 -1.67 5.77
CA GLN A 196 27.03 -1.70 4.95
C GLN A 196 26.90 -1.01 3.57
N ASN A 197 25.96 -0.05 3.44
CA ASN A 197 25.75 0.70 2.20
C ASN A 197 25.68 2.21 2.46
N PRO A 198 26.82 2.87 2.75
CA PRO A 198 26.84 4.29 3.05
C PRO A 198 26.44 5.16 1.84
N SER A 199 26.74 4.72 0.62
CA SER A 199 26.37 5.45 -0.60
C SER A 199 24.86 5.53 -0.76
N ALA A 200 24.14 4.40 -0.70
CA ALA A 200 22.68 4.40 -0.74
C ALA A 200 22.06 5.14 0.43
N THR A 201 22.70 5.10 1.62
CA THR A 201 22.25 5.87 2.77
C THR A 201 22.36 7.37 2.51
N ALA A 202 23.49 7.85 1.99
CA ALA A 202 23.69 9.27 1.68
C ALA A 202 22.69 9.77 0.62
N GLU A 203 22.42 8.97 -0.40
CA GLU A 203 21.41 9.26 -1.43
C GLU A 203 20.00 9.35 -0.82
N ALA A 204 19.62 8.37 0.00
CA ALA A 204 18.31 8.34 0.65
C ALA A 204 18.08 9.52 1.62
N PHE A 205 19.15 10.14 2.15
CA PHE A 205 19.08 11.29 3.06
C PHE A 205 19.55 12.62 2.45
N ARG A 206 19.50 12.73 1.13
CA ARG A 206 19.87 13.98 0.43
C ARG A 206 19.10 15.17 1.01
N GLY A 207 19.78 16.30 1.19
CA GLY A 207 19.19 17.52 1.77
C GLY A 207 18.75 17.36 3.25
N GLY A 208 19.16 16.27 3.92
CA GLY A 208 18.83 15.98 5.32
C GLY A 208 17.40 15.54 5.54
N TRP A 209 16.71 15.07 4.51
CA TRP A 209 15.40 14.43 4.53
C TRP A 209 15.51 13.02 3.98
N PHE A 210 14.75 12.09 4.55
CA PHE A 210 14.63 10.76 4.00
C PHE A 210 13.72 10.79 2.77
N HIS A 211 14.26 10.42 1.62
CA HIS A 211 13.55 10.31 0.34
C HIS A 211 12.81 8.98 0.25
N SER A 212 11.48 9.04 0.21
CA SER A 212 10.65 7.83 0.20
C SER A 212 10.65 7.11 -1.15
N GLY A 213 10.89 7.85 -2.23
CA GLY A 213 10.65 7.39 -3.59
C GLY A 213 9.18 7.25 -3.96
N ASP A 214 8.25 7.71 -3.10
CA ASP A 214 6.82 7.75 -3.40
C ASP A 214 6.42 9.14 -3.89
N LEU A 215 5.74 9.20 -5.03
CA LEU A 215 5.14 10.42 -5.57
C LEU A 215 3.73 10.55 -5.03
N VAL A 216 3.44 11.69 -4.43
CA VAL A 216 2.14 11.97 -3.83
C VAL A 216 1.66 13.36 -4.23
N ARG A 217 0.36 13.61 -4.04
CA ARG A 217 -0.23 14.95 -4.02
C ARG A 217 -1.04 15.13 -2.75
N ALA A 218 -1.06 16.35 -2.21
CA ALA A 218 -1.94 16.70 -1.10
C ALA A 218 -3.20 17.39 -1.62
N ASP A 219 -4.36 17.12 -1.02
CA ASP A 219 -5.52 17.97 -1.23
C ASP A 219 -5.47 19.23 -0.35
N LYS A 220 -6.45 20.11 -0.50
CA LYS A 220 -6.54 21.38 0.27
C LYS A 220 -6.70 21.18 1.77
N GLU A 221 -7.12 20.00 2.20
CA GLU A 221 -7.24 19.62 3.61
C GLU A 221 -5.99 18.92 4.15
N GLY A 222 -4.97 18.71 3.31
CA GLY A 222 -3.71 18.06 3.65
C GLY A 222 -3.75 16.52 3.64
N PHE A 223 -4.80 15.92 3.05
CA PHE A 223 -4.83 14.48 2.83
C PHE A 223 -3.97 14.11 1.65
N LEU A 224 -3.19 13.04 1.80
CA LEU A 224 -2.20 12.58 0.83
C LEU A 224 -2.78 11.46 -0.04
N PHE A 225 -2.51 11.57 -1.34
CA PHE A 225 -2.88 10.57 -2.33
C PHE A 225 -1.61 10.10 -3.03
N VAL A 226 -1.33 8.81 -2.95
CA VAL A 226 -0.19 8.21 -3.68
C VAL A 226 -0.52 8.21 -5.16
N VAL A 227 0.39 8.76 -5.95
CA VAL A 227 0.26 8.84 -7.41
C VAL A 227 1.04 7.70 -8.05
N ASP A 228 2.30 7.49 -7.67
CA ASP A 228 3.15 6.40 -8.16
C ASP A 228 4.43 6.27 -7.31
N ARG A 229 5.29 5.36 -7.71
CA ARG A 229 6.70 5.29 -7.32
C ARG A 229 7.57 6.07 -8.29
N LYS A 230 8.47 6.93 -7.79
CA LYS A 230 9.39 7.74 -8.63
C LYS A 230 10.17 6.88 -9.64
N LYS A 231 10.64 5.72 -9.23
CA LYS A 231 11.37 4.75 -10.07
C LYS A 231 10.50 3.99 -11.07
N ASP A 232 9.17 4.00 -10.90
CA ASP A 232 8.23 3.30 -11.77
C ASP A 232 7.54 4.26 -12.74
N MET A 233 7.61 5.56 -12.49
CA MET A 233 7.14 6.62 -13.39
C MET A 233 7.86 6.53 -14.73
N ILE A 234 7.12 6.63 -15.82
CA ILE A 234 7.60 6.55 -17.20
C ILE A 234 7.70 7.96 -17.76
N ILE A 235 8.82 8.30 -18.37
CA ILE A 235 9.00 9.59 -19.03
C ILE A 235 8.91 9.38 -20.56
N THR A 236 7.76 9.72 -21.13
CA THR A 236 7.49 9.54 -22.55
C THR A 236 7.38 10.90 -23.27
N GLY A 237 8.32 11.24 -24.12
CA GLY A 237 8.32 12.50 -24.85
C GLY A 237 8.35 13.74 -23.95
N GLY A 238 8.92 13.64 -22.76
CA GLY A 238 8.97 14.71 -21.76
C GLY A 238 7.75 14.77 -20.83
N GLU A 239 6.76 13.91 -21.04
CA GLU A 239 5.55 13.84 -20.20
C GLU A 239 5.67 12.69 -19.18
N ASN A 240 5.22 12.95 -17.97
CA ASN A 240 5.18 11.93 -16.91
C ASN A 240 3.95 11.03 -17.04
N VAL A 241 4.17 9.73 -17.13
CA VAL A 241 3.12 8.73 -17.09
C VAL A 241 3.24 7.94 -15.80
N TYR A 242 2.22 8.03 -14.98
CA TYR A 242 2.13 7.31 -13.72
C TYR A 242 1.55 5.92 -13.97
N CYS A 243 2.35 4.88 -13.74
CA CYS A 243 1.93 3.50 -13.98
C CYS A 243 0.65 3.16 -13.24
N ALA A 244 0.51 3.59 -11.98
CA ALA A 244 -0.66 3.32 -11.17
C ALA A 244 -1.95 3.93 -11.74
N GLU A 245 -1.90 5.13 -12.36
CA GLU A 245 -3.04 5.74 -13.03
C GLU A 245 -3.50 4.88 -14.22
N VAL A 246 -2.55 4.43 -15.02
CA VAL A 246 -2.82 3.60 -16.20
C VAL A 246 -3.34 2.23 -15.78
N GLU A 247 -2.71 1.59 -14.80
CA GLU A 247 -3.14 0.30 -14.21
C GLU A 247 -4.56 0.38 -13.68
N ASN A 248 -4.86 1.38 -12.83
CA ASN A 248 -6.20 1.54 -12.24
C ASN A 248 -7.29 1.75 -13.29
N THR A 249 -6.97 2.48 -14.37
CA THR A 249 -7.94 2.76 -15.44
C THR A 249 -8.18 1.55 -16.32
N LEU A 250 -7.12 0.88 -16.73
CA LEU A 250 -7.20 -0.23 -17.68
C LEU A 250 -7.58 -1.57 -17.03
N SER A 251 -7.28 -1.77 -15.75
CA SER A 251 -7.73 -2.95 -14.98
C SER A 251 -9.26 -3.06 -14.86
N ALA A 252 -9.99 -1.98 -15.12
CA ALA A 252 -11.45 -2.02 -15.16
C ALA A 252 -12.00 -2.65 -16.45
N HIS A 253 -11.16 -3.04 -17.41
CA HIS A 253 -11.57 -3.74 -18.61
C HIS A 253 -12.05 -5.16 -18.27
N PRO A 254 -13.23 -5.62 -18.78
CA PRO A 254 -13.85 -6.91 -18.41
C PRO A 254 -12.98 -8.14 -18.66
N ALA A 255 -12.09 -8.09 -19.65
CA ALA A 255 -11.20 -9.21 -19.99
C ALA A 255 -9.94 -9.29 -19.10
N ILE A 256 -9.68 -8.30 -18.22
CA ILE A 256 -8.46 -8.23 -17.42
C ILE A 256 -8.73 -8.73 -15.99
N ALA A 257 -7.99 -9.74 -15.57
CA ALA A 257 -7.94 -10.20 -14.20
C ALA A 257 -6.88 -9.42 -13.39
N GLU A 258 -5.67 -9.24 -13.96
CA GLU A 258 -4.59 -8.46 -13.37
C GLU A 258 -3.86 -7.66 -14.45
N LEU A 259 -3.32 -6.50 -14.07
CA LEU A 259 -2.55 -5.65 -14.98
C LEU A 259 -1.36 -5.03 -14.25
N ALA A 260 -0.22 -5.02 -14.92
CA ALA A 260 0.93 -4.20 -14.54
C ALA A 260 1.38 -3.36 -15.74
N VAL A 261 1.79 -2.13 -15.48
CA VAL A 261 2.35 -1.23 -16.50
C VAL A 261 3.80 -0.93 -16.16
N ILE A 262 4.67 -1.04 -17.16
CA ILE A 262 6.11 -0.78 -17.06
C ILE A 262 6.56 0.16 -18.16
N GLY A 263 7.67 0.85 -17.93
CA GLY A 263 8.38 1.61 -18.97
C GLY A 263 9.30 0.69 -19.78
N ALA A 264 9.26 0.83 -21.09
CA ALA A 264 10.25 0.25 -21.99
C ALA A 264 10.94 1.33 -22.82
N PRO A 265 12.22 1.15 -23.22
CA PRO A 265 12.91 2.09 -24.09
C PRO A 265 12.19 2.29 -25.42
N HIS A 266 12.17 3.55 -25.90
CA HIS A 266 11.56 3.91 -27.18
C HIS A 266 12.44 4.93 -27.89
N GLU A 267 12.81 4.67 -29.17
CA GLU A 267 13.77 5.48 -29.91
C GLU A 267 13.39 6.97 -30.00
N ARG A 268 12.11 7.25 -30.17
CA ARG A 268 11.60 8.63 -30.35
C ARG A 268 11.23 9.32 -29.03
N TRP A 269 10.71 8.59 -28.05
CA TRP A 269 10.06 9.16 -26.88
C TRP A 269 10.87 8.96 -25.57
N GLY A 270 12.04 8.29 -25.65
CA GLY A 270 12.83 7.88 -24.50
C GLY A 270 12.28 6.60 -23.88
N GLU A 271 11.08 6.68 -23.34
CA GLU A 271 10.34 5.53 -22.84
C GLU A 271 8.90 5.50 -23.39
N THR A 272 8.27 4.33 -23.30
CA THR A 272 6.87 4.14 -23.65
C THR A 272 6.19 3.19 -22.66
N PRO A 273 4.89 3.39 -22.35
CA PRO A 273 4.14 2.46 -21.50
C PRO A 273 3.93 1.11 -22.21
N VAL A 274 4.21 0.03 -21.46
CA VAL A 274 3.95 -1.36 -21.87
C VAL A 274 3.03 -1.99 -20.83
N ALA A 275 1.94 -2.59 -21.30
CA ALA A 275 0.99 -3.32 -20.47
C ALA A 275 1.35 -4.81 -20.42
N VAL A 276 1.36 -5.40 -19.24
CA VAL A 276 1.45 -6.86 -19.01
C VAL A 276 0.17 -7.27 -18.29
N ALA A 277 -0.69 -8.02 -18.96
CA ALA A 277 -2.02 -8.38 -18.48
C ALA A 277 -2.15 -9.89 -18.23
N VAL A 278 -2.83 -10.25 -17.15
CA VAL A 278 -3.40 -11.57 -16.94
C VAL A 278 -4.88 -11.46 -17.29
N LEU A 279 -5.35 -12.29 -18.19
CA LEU A 279 -6.75 -12.25 -18.63
C LEU A 279 -7.63 -13.15 -17.75
N VAL A 280 -8.92 -12.83 -17.70
CA VAL A 280 -9.90 -13.76 -17.12
C VAL A 280 -9.99 -15.02 -17.98
N PRO A 281 -10.38 -16.20 -17.43
CA PRO A 281 -10.49 -17.43 -18.19
C PRO A 281 -11.31 -17.23 -19.49
N ASP A 282 -10.83 -17.82 -20.58
CA ASP A 282 -11.46 -17.81 -21.91
C ASP A 282 -11.58 -16.43 -22.58
N ALA A 283 -11.00 -15.37 -22.02
CA ALA A 283 -10.98 -14.04 -22.62
C ALA A 283 -9.80 -13.89 -23.60
N SER A 284 -10.00 -13.01 -24.56
CA SER A 284 -8.95 -12.48 -25.44
C SER A 284 -8.94 -10.96 -25.36
N LEU A 285 -7.79 -10.35 -25.58
CA LEU A 285 -7.65 -8.91 -25.59
C LEU A 285 -6.50 -8.51 -26.53
N THR A 286 -6.80 -7.62 -27.44
CA THR A 286 -5.81 -7.02 -28.34
C THR A 286 -5.34 -5.67 -27.79
N LEU A 287 -4.18 -5.19 -28.27
CA LEU A 287 -3.69 -3.86 -27.94
C LEU A 287 -4.68 -2.76 -28.37
N ASP A 288 -5.30 -2.91 -29.53
CA ASP A 288 -6.24 -1.91 -30.07
C ASP A 288 -7.50 -1.80 -29.20
N GLU A 289 -8.08 -2.93 -28.77
CA GLU A 289 -9.21 -2.96 -27.84
C GLU A 289 -8.86 -2.32 -26.48
N LEU A 290 -7.68 -2.65 -25.94
CA LEU A 290 -7.21 -2.03 -24.69
C LEU A 290 -7.02 -0.52 -24.82
N ARG A 291 -6.47 -0.06 -25.93
CA ARG A 291 -6.28 1.36 -26.24
C ARG A 291 -7.60 2.08 -26.47
N GLU A 292 -8.54 1.47 -27.16
CA GLU A 292 -9.89 2.00 -27.34
C GLU A 292 -10.59 2.20 -25.99
N TRP A 293 -10.53 1.20 -25.11
CA TRP A 293 -11.03 1.31 -23.73
C TRP A 293 -10.41 2.47 -22.97
N GLY A 294 -9.09 2.65 -23.10
CA GLY A 294 -8.34 3.70 -22.44
C GLY A 294 -8.55 5.09 -22.99
N THR A 295 -8.84 5.24 -24.30
CA THR A 295 -8.87 6.54 -24.99
C THR A 295 -9.91 7.51 -24.41
N ALA A 296 -11.04 7.02 -23.91
CA ALA A 296 -12.06 7.82 -23.27
C ALA A 296 -11.70 8.29 -21.82
N ARG A 297 -10.60 7.76 -21.25
CA ARG A 297 -10.27 7.87 -19.82
C ARG A 297 -8.86 8.40 -19.55
N LEU A 298 -7.93 8.22 -20.50
CA LEU A 298 -6.53 8.58 -20.38
C LEU A 298 -6.09 9.47 -21.54
N ALA A 299 -5.14 10.35 -21.28
CA ALA A 299 -4.46 11.08 -22.32
C ALA A 299 -3.71 10.11 -23.27
N ARG A 300 -3.65 10.44 -24.57
CA ARG A 300 -3.13 9.54 -25.60
C ARG A 300 -1.71 9.03 -25.34
N TYR A 301 -0.85 9.87 -24.79
CA TYR A 301 0.54 9.51 -24.48
C TYR A 301 0.68 8.54 -23.30
N LYS A 302 -0.38 8.40 -22.48
CA LYS A 302 -0.43 7.44 -21.37
C LYS A 302 -0.86 6.03 -21.79
N LEU A 303 -1.41 5.90 -23.00
CA LEU A 303 -1.90 4.60 -23.49
C LEU A 303 -0.73 3.67 -23.83
N PRO A 304 -0.79 2.40 -23.42
CA PRO A 304 0.24 1.42 -23.75
C PRO A 304 0.47 1.30 -25.25
N THR A 305 1.73 1.16 -25.64
CA THR A 305 2.13 0.92 -27.04
C THR A 305 2.34 -0.55 -27.35
N VAL A 306 2.46 -1.37 -26.30
CA VAL A 306 2.61 -2.83 -26.37
C VAL A 306 1.73 -3.46 -25.30
N LEU A 307 1.11 -4.59 -25.63
CA LEU A 307 0.39 -5.47 -24.71
C LEU A 307 1.02 -6.85 -24.73
N HIS A 308 1.43 -7.33 -23.56
CA HIS A 308 1.81 -8.72 -23.33
C HIS A 308 0.74 -9.40 -22.48
N VAL A 309 0.38 -10.62 -22.87
CA VAL A 309 -0.50 -11.48 -22.06
C VAL A 309 0.41 -12.50 -21.34
N ALA A 310 0.26 -12.60 -20.02
CA ALA A 310 1.00 -13.51 -19.18
C ALA A 310 0.04 -14.41 -18.38
N ASP A 311 0.49 -15.60 -18.00
CA ASP A 311 -0.29 -16.52 -17.17
C ASP A 311 -0.42 -16.01 -15.71
N ALA A 312 0.59 -15.30 -15.22
CA ALA A 312 0.61 -14.69 -13.88
C ALA A 312 1.61 -13.54 -13.82
N LEU A 313 1.35 -12.56 -12.95
CA LEU A 313 2.33 -11.51 -12.64
C LEU A 313 3.33 -12.01 -11.57
N PRO A 314 4.65 -11.79 -11.75
CA PRO A 314 5.66 -12.17 -10.77
C PRO A 314 5.48 -11.37 -9.48
N ARG A 315 5.46 -12.07 -8.33
CA ARG A 315 5.26 -11.47 -7.01
C ARG A 315 6.37 -11.85 -6.05
N ASN A 316 6.66 -10.94 -5.13
CA ASN A 316 7.53 -11.24 -4.00
C ASN A 316 6.76 -12.00 -2.89
N ALA A 317 7.47 -12.41 -1.82
CA ALA A 317 6.87 -13.15 -0.69
C ALA A 317 5.78 -12.39 0.07
N SER A 318 5.67 -11.06 -0.10
CA SER A 318 4.58 -10.24 0.46
C SER A 318 3.42 -10.02 -0.52
N GLY A 319 3.42 -10.71 -1.69
CA GLY A 319 2.37 -10.61 -2.70
C GLY A 319 2.47 -9.40 -3.64
N LYS A 320 3.50 -8.56 -3.52
CA LYS A 320 3.68 -7.36 -4.36
C LYS A 320 4.25 -7.72 -5.73
N VAL A 321 3.65 -7.17 -6.80
CA VAL A 321 4.14 -7.34 -8.19
C VAL A 321 5.57 -6.83 -8.34
N MET A 322 6.43 -7.64 -8.92
CA MET A 322 7.84 -7.35 -9.14
C MET A 322 8.07 -6.71 -10.52
N LYS A 323 7.81 -5.40 -10.64
CA LYS A 323 8.01 -4.64 -11.91
C LYS A 323 9.44 -4.73 -12.45
N THR A 324 10.45 -4.91 -11.60
CA THR A 324 11.84 -5.14 -12.04
C THR A 324 12.01 -6.43 -12.83
N THR A 325 11.29 -7.49 -12.46
CA THR A 325 11.25 -8.75 -13.21
C THR A 325 10.55 -8.54 -14.55
N LEU A 326 9.37 -7.90 -14.54
CA LEU A 326 8.63 -7.59 -15.77
C LEU A 326 9.46 -6.75 -16.75
N ARG A 327 10.17 -5.72 -16.27
CA ARG A 327 11.05 -4.92 -17.13
C ARG A 327 12.18 -5.73 -17.79
N ARG A 328 12.66 -6.77 -17.12
CA ARG A 328 13.69 -7.65 -17.68
C ARG A 328 13.14 -8.60 -18.74
N GLU A 329 11.88 -9.04 -18.59
CA GLU A 329 11.24 -10.03 -19.44
C GLU A 329 10.54 -9.40 -20.65
N TYR A 330 10.00 -8.20 -20.51
CA TYR A 330 9.09 -7.56 -21.47
C TYR A 330 9.55 -6.18 -21.97
N ARG A 331 10.84 -5.86 -21.83
CA ARG A 331 11.43 -4.64 -22.41
C ARG A 331 11.75 -4.78 -23.86
#